data_4bb453ecfa50aaaab5a00542c840b11e
#
_entry.id   4bb453ecfa50aaaab5a00542c840b11e
#
_cell.length_a   1.000
_cell.length_b   1.000
_cell.length_c   1.000
_cell.angle_alpha   90.00
_cell.angle_beta   90.00
_cell.angle_gamma   90.00
#
_symmetry.space_group_name_H-M   'P 1'
#
loop_
_entity.id
_entity.type
_entity.pdbx_description
1 polymer ?
#
loop_
_entity_poly.entity_id
_entity_poly.type
_entity_poly.pdbx_seq_one_letter_code
_entity_poly.pdbx_strand_id
1 'polypeptide(L)'
;MARIFDVVEYPNEMRDEIVHRIPETGAGDFRIGSQVIVREAQSAVFFRDGKSLDTFKAGRHTITTANVPLLIDWVGKAFSDRSPFTAEVYFVSMHEFADQKWGTPQPIIVRNPGMGLGVALLQGYGTFGFQVSDPQQFVTQVVGTTGTYRTGDIQSRLRSMLLSKLQDLLGETTAAKNVMDLIALVEELGAGVRAKAQDDFKALGLTLKAFYIESLKPSDKSAEELRAMGMLDVAAYTQLQAADAMREAAQNPSGGAGLTAGIGAGLGIGNVLSGALQQGMQSGGKGGGAAAAVPDVMTPGDAAAYLKVSEEDVVAAINAKQLKAK
;
A
#
# COMPACT_ATOMS: atom_id res chain seq x y z
N MET A 1 2.26 44.23 23.83
CA MET A 1 3.52 44.95 23.49
C MET A 1 4.13 44.24 22.33
N ALA A 2 4.40 44.99 21.25
CA ALA A 2 5.10 44.44 20.08
C ALA A 2 6.54 44.07 20.49
N ARG A 3 6.97 42.87 20.10
CA ARG A 3 8.28 42.33 20.44
C ARG A 3 9.27 42.78 19.33
N ILE A 4 10.23 43.63 19.66
CA ILE A 4 11.25 44.06 18.71
C ILE A 4 12.35 43.00 18.66
N PHE A 5 12.70 42.55 17.47
CA PHE A 5 13.75 41.56 17.25
C PHE A 5 14.99 42.24 16.65
N ASP A 6 16.06 42.33 17.44
CA ASP A 6 17.37 42.80 16.95
C ASP A 6 18.20 41.62 16.42
N VAL A 7 18.06 40.43 17.03
CA VAL A 7 18.65 39.17 16.58
C VAL A 7 17.60 38.11 16.61
N VAL A 8 17.48 37.33 15.54
CA VAL A 8 16.58 36.21 15.39
C VAL A 8 17.38 34.95 15.12
N GLU A 9 17.25 33.98 15.96
CA GLU A 9 17.84 32.65 15.79
C GLU A 9 16.94 31.56 16.36
N TYR A 10 17.08 30.34 15.84
CA TYR A 10 16.42 29.16 16.40
C TYR A 10 17.45 28.07 16.67
N PRO A 11 17.93 27.93 17.92
CA PRO A 11 19.07 27.06 18.26
C PRO A 11 18.73 25.58 18.41
N ASN A 12 17.45 25.18 18.26
CA ASN A 12 17.03 23.81 18.43
C ASN A 12 17.51 22.90 17.28
N GLU A 13 17.72 21.61 17.59
CA GLU A 13 18.16 20.61 16.61
C GLU A 13 17.08 20.22 15.59
N MET A 14 15.81 20.58 15.83
CA MET A 14 14.68 20.33 14.94
C MET A 14 14.55 18.85 14.53
N ARG A 15 14.70 17.92 15.46
CA ARG A 15 14.73 16.46 15.16
C ARG A 15 13.47 15.93 14.48
N ASP A 16 12.32 16.38 14.96
CA ASP A 16 10.97 16.05 14.46
C ASP A 16 10.23 17.28 13.92
N GLU A 17 10.84 18.44 14.02
CA GLU A 17 10.29 19.72 13.60
C GLU A 17 10.87 20.11 12.25
N ILE A 18 9.98 20.30 11.27
CA ILE A 18 10.38 20.66 9.91
C ILE A 18 10.49 22.17 9.78
N VAL A 19 9.54 22.91 10.36
CA VAL A 19 9.49 24.36 10.29
C VAL A 19 9.12 24.95 11.63
N HIS A 20 9.84 26.01 12.03
CA HIS A 20 9.54 26.85 13.18
C HIS A 20 9.43 28.30 12.77
N ARG A 21 8.32 28.94 13.08
CA ARG A 21 8.06 30.35 12.76
C ARG A 21 8.36 31.25 13.94
N ILE A 22 9.05 32.33 13.69
CA ILE A 22 9.28 33.39 14.69
C ILE A 22 8.66 34.72 14.18
N PRO A 23 7.72 35.30 14.95
CA PRO A 23 7.11 34.77 16.17
C PRO A 23 6.11 33.64 15.86
N GLU A 24 5.87 32.74 16.77
CA GLU A 24 4.94 31.62 16.61
C GLU A 24 3.51 32.05 16.28
N THR A 25 3.12 33.22 16.81
CA THR A 25 1.80 33.80 16.59
C THR A 25 1.92 35.28 16.25
N GLY A 26 1.11 35.74 15.28
CA GLY A 26 1.14 37.12 14.83
C GLY A 26 2.39 37.44 13.98
N ALA A 27 2.72 38.69 13.85
CA ALA A 27 3.94 39.18 13.20
C ALA A 27 4.84 39.87 14.23
N GLY A 28 6.15 39.82 14.02
CA GLY A 28 7.14 40.49 14.86
C GLY A 28 7.59 41.82 14.28
N ASP A 29 7.98 42.73 15.15
CA ASP A 29 8.59 44.00 14.73
C ASP A 29 10.10 43.81 14.51
N PHE A 30 10.52 43.98 13.28
CA PHE A 30 11.91 43.93 12.88
C PHE A 30 12.41 45.35 12.53
N ARG A 31 13.73 45.56 12.60
CA ARG A 31 14.36 46.79 12.20
C ARG A 31 15.35 46.53 11.07
N ILE A 32 15.60 47.53 10.23
CA ILE A 32 16.72 47.48 9.32
C ILE A 32 17.99 47.37 10.17
N GLY A 33 18.86 46.42 9.83
CA GLY A 33 20.04 46.08 10.62
C GLY A 33 19.84 44.91 11.59
N SER A 34 18.60 44.44 11.82
CA SER A 34 18.36 43.21 12.57
C SER A 34 19.07 42.04 11.90
N GLN A 35 19.49 41.07 12.71
CA GLN A 35 20.29 39.95 12.22
C GLN A 35 19.50 38.63 12.32
N VAL A 36 19.57 37.85 11.28
CA VAL A 36 19.06 36.46 11.26
C VAL A 36 20.26 35.52 11.28
N ILE A 37 20.33 34.68 12.29
CA ILE A 37 21.38 33.66 12.41
C ILE A 37 20.81 32.31 12.06
N VAL A 38 21.29 31.74 10.96
CA VAL A 38 20.85 30.45 10.41
C VAL A 38 21.96 29.43 10.62
N ARG A 39 21.64 28.27 11.21
CA ARG A 39 22.61 27.21 11.48
C ARG A 39 22.83 26.36 10.23
N GLU A 40 23.91 25.54 10.20
CA GLU A 40 24.32 24.72 9.05
C GLU A 40 23.21 23.77 8.54
N ALA A 41 22.43 23.20 9.43
CA ALA A 41 21.33 22.29 9.08
C ALA A 41 19.99 23.01 8.90
N GLN A 42 19.98 24.33 8.73
CA GLN A 42 18.78 25.14 8.62
C GLN A 42 18.82 26.05 7.40
N SER A 43 17.64 26.49 6.99
CA SER A 43 17.43 27.64 6.10
C SER A 43 16.36 28.53 6.74
N ALA A 44 16.40 29.84 6.50
CA ALA A 44 15.38 30.75 7.00
C ALA A 44 14.68 31.45 5.84
N VAL A 45 13.36 31.37 5.80
CA VAL A 45 12.52 32.05 4.81
C VAL A 45 11.91 33.29 5.45
N PHE A 46 12.17 34.43 4.88
CA PHE A 46 11.73 35.71 5.38
C PHE A 46 10.43 36.14 4.70
N PHE A 47 9.41 36.42 5.49
CA PHE A 47 8.11 36.88 5.03
C PHE A 47 7.82 38.28 5.52
N ARG A 48 7.22 39.08 4.67
CA ARG A 48 6.65 40.36 5.02
C ARG A 48 5.34 40.58 4.29
N ASP A 49 4.34 41.07 5.01
CA ASP A 49 3.01 41.34 4.49
C ASP A 49 2.41 40.11 3.74
N GLY A 50 2.67 38.91 4.27
CA GLY A 50 2.21 37.63 3.70
C GLY A 50 2.94 37.18 2.43
N LYS A 51 4.03 37.84 2.03
CA LYS A 51 4.85 37.46 0.87
C LYS A 51 6.23 36.99 1.31
N SER A 52 6.69 35.89 0.75
CA SER A 52 8.09 35.48 0.85
C SER A 52 8.96 36.41 0.06
N LEU A 53 9.96 36.99 0.70
CA LEU A 53 10.87 37.97 0.09
C LEU A 53 12.25 37.39 -0.21
N ASP A 54 12.80 36.62 0.75
CA ASP A 54 14.14 36.07 0.64
C ASP A 54 14.29 34.76 1.41
N THR A 55 15.31 33.96 1.04
CA THR A 55 15.67 32.72 1.69
C THR A 55 17.14 32.73 2.07
N PHE A 56 17.42 32.71 3.36
CA PHE A 56 18.76 32.77 3.92
C PHE A 56 19.31 31.33 4.16
N LYS A 57 20.49 31.10 3.63
CA LYS A 57 21.26 29.87 3.91
C LYS A 57 21.99 29.99 5.25
N ALA A 58 22.70 28.93 5.65
CA ALA A 58 23.51 28.95 6.87
C ALA A 58 24.44 30.18 6.92
N GLY A 59 24.53 30.79 8.10
CA GLY A 59 25.32 31.99 8.34
C GLY A 59 24.57 33.09 9.06
N ARG A 60 25.24 34.21 9.20
CA ARG A 60 24.68 35.46 9.78
C ARG A 60 24.28 36.43 8.65
N HIS A 61 23.02 36.79 8.63
CA HIS A 61 22.44 37.66 7.61
C HIS A 61 21.90 38.92 8.26
N THR A 62 22.24 40.07 7.73
CA THR A 62 21.68 41.34 8.17
C THR A 62 20.51 41.72 7.28
N ILE A 63 19.36 42.02 7.88
CA ILE A 63 18.20 42.52 7.14
C ILE A 63 18.48 43.91 6.61
N THR A 64 18.58 44.04 5.30
CA THR A 64 18.88 45.29 4.61
C THR A 64 17.77 45.65 3.61
N THR A 65 17.79 46.84 3.06
CA THR A 65 16.87 47.25 1.98
C THR A 65 17.01 46.39 0.73
N ALA A 66 18.15 45.73 0.52
CA ALA A 66 18.34 44.79 -0.58
C ALA A 66 17.52 43.51 -0.42
N ASN A 67 17.35 43.04 0.83
CA ASN A 67 16.57 41.86 1.16
C ASN A 67 15.08 42.18 1.32
N VAL A 68 14.73 43.49 1.37
CA VAL A 68 13.37 43.98 1.53
C VAL A 68 13.12 45.13 0.54
N PRO A 69 13.12 44.84 -0.78
CA PRO A 69 13.12 45.90 -1.81
C PRO A 69 11.92 46.85 -1.77
N LEU A 70 10.79 46.42 -1.21
CA LEU A 70 9.60 47.27 -1.05
C LEU A 70 9.74 48.39 -0.01
N LEU A 71 10.84 48.42 0.77
CA LEU A 71 11.13 49.53 1.70
C LEU A 71 11.62 50.78 1.00
N ILE A 72 12.15 50.68 -0.24
CA ILE A 72 12.79 51.81 -0.95
C ILE A 72 11.76 52.84 -1.36
N ASP A 73 10.56 52.46 -1.77
CA ASP A 73 9.56 53.37 -2.31
C ASP A 73 8.80 54.17 -1.25
N TRP A 74 8.74 53.71 -0.02
CA TRP A 74 7.91 54.34 1.04
C TRP A 74 8.70 55.05 2.13
N VAL A 75 9.92 54.62 2.43
CA VAL A 75 10.72 55.09 3.58
C VAL A 75 11.83 56.05 3.21
N GLY A 76 12.12 56.20 1.91
CA GLY A 76 13.28 56.96 1.42
C GLY A 76 13.27 58.49 1.68
N LYS A 77 12.18 59.04 2.24
CA LYS A 77 12.11 60.51 2.42
C LYS A 77 11.61 61.03 3.78
N ALA A 78 11.13 60.21 4.69
CA ALA A 78 10.48 60.75 5.90
C ALA A 78 10.83 60.09 7.25
N PHE A 79 11.50 58.95 7.29
CA PHE A 79 11.83 58.27 8.56
C PHE A 79 13.28 57.82 8.56
N SER A 80 13.98 58.07 9.68
CA SER A 80 15.31 57.53 9.93
C SER A 80 15.33 56.00 9.79
N ASP A 81 16.43 55.42 9.31
CA ASP A 81 16.71 54.00 9.01
C ASP A 81 16.35 52.96 10.10
N ARG A 82 15.62 53.32 11.15
CA ARG A 82 15.31 52.53 12.33
C ARG A 82 13.82 52.29 12.56
N SER A 83 12.94 52.61 11.62
CA SER A 83 11.51 52.35 11.77
C SER A 83 11.25 50.82 11.82
N PRO A 84 10.52 50.30 12.82
CA PRO A 84 10.15 48.90 12.86
C PRO A 84 9.17 48.57 11.73
N PHE A 85 9.29 47.39 11.17
CA PHE A 85 8.34 46.82 10.22
C PHE A 85 7.95 45.44 10.65
N THR A 86 6.75 45.02 10.32
CA THR A 86 6.23 43.69 10.68
C THR A 86 6.70 42.65 9.70
N ALA A 87 7.25 41.54 10.24
CA ALA A 87 7.73 40.42 9.45
C ALA A 87 7.62 39.09 10.22
N GLU A 88 7.92 38.04 9.51
CA GLU A 88 7.94 36.68 10.02
C GLU A 88 9.15 35.96 9.46
N VAL A 89 9.81 35.13 10.27
CA VAL A 89 10.94 34.30 9.85
C VAL A 89 10.59 32.84 10.09
N TYR A 90 10.63 32.02 9.05
CA TYR A 90 10.42 30.60 9.13
C TYR A 90 11.77 29.88 9.05
N PHE A 91 12.20 29.28 10.14
CA PHE A 91 13.35 28.40 10.18
C PHE A 91 12.94 27.03 9.69
N VAL A 92 13.57 26.56 8.65
CA VAL A 92 13.29 25.29 7.99
C VAL A 92 14.46 24.35 8.20
N SER A 93 14.19 23.16 8.68
CA SER A 93 15.18 22.11 8.82
C SER A 93 15.60 21.58 7.45
N MET A 94 16.91 21.54 7.23
CA MET A 94 17.52 21.06 5.98
C MET A 94 18.16 19.67 6.15
N HIS A 95 18.04 19.05 7.32
CA HIS A 95 18.50 17.67 7.49
C HIS A 95 17.52 16.65 6.90
N GLU A 96 17.97 15.44 6.73
CA GLU A 96 17.12 14.32 6.30
C GLU A 96 16.30 13.81 7.47
N PHE A 97 15.00 13.67 7.25
CA PHE A 97 14.07 12.98 8.15
C PHE A 97 14.00 11.51 7.72
N ALA A 98 14.93 10.71 8.21
CA ALA A 98 15.00 9.29 7.96
C ALA A 98 13.96 8.52 8.79
N ASP A 99 13.80 7.22 8.50
CA ASP A 99 13.05 6.24 9.28
C ASP A 99 11.56 6.58 9.53
N GLN A 100 10.95 7.34 8.62
CA GLN A 100 9.52 7.59 8.65
C GLN A 100 8.77 6.30 8.28
N LYS A 101 7.93 5.82 9.19
CA LYS A 101 7.24 4.54 9.02
C LYS A 101 6.06 4.67 8.07
N TRP A 102 5.91 3.67 7.19
CA TRP A 102 4.74 3.48 6.36
C TRP A 102 4.24 2.04 6.46
N GLY A 103 2.97 1.83 6.18
CA GLY A 103 2.35 0.51 6.09
C GLY A 103 1.01 0.61 5.39
N THR A 104 0.58 -0.49 4.81
CA THR A 104 -0.71 -0.61 4.15
C THR A 104 -1.81 -0.73 5.20
N PRO A 105 -2.74 0.24 5.32
CA PRO A 105 -3.85 0.16 6.28
C PRO A 105 -4.84 -0.96 5.93
N GLN A 106 -4.95 -1.27 4.65
CA GLN A 106 -5.75 -2.36 4.09
C GLN A 106 -4.90 -3.13 3.09
N PRO A 107 -5.16 -4.44 2.90
CA PRO A 107 -4.47 -5.22 1.89
C PRO A 107 -4.67 -4.64 0.49
N ILE A 108 -3.61 -4.65 -0.30
CA ILE A 108 -3.62 -4.24 -1.70
C ILE A 108 -4.01 -5.46 -2.54
N ILE A 109 -5.04 -5.32 -3.38
CA ILE A 109 -5.48 -6.36 -4.28
C ILE A 109 -4.60 -6.32 -5.53
N VAL A 110 -3.96 -7.44 -5.85
CA VAL A 110 -3.11 -7.61 -7.02
C VAL A 110 -3.51 -8.84 -7.83
N ARG A 111 -3.15 -8.85 -9.11
CA ARG A 111 -3.29 -10.05 -9.94
C ARG A 111 -2.25 -11.08 -9.52
N ASN A 112 -2.59 -12.36 -9.64
CA ASN A 112 -1.67 -13.47 -9.33
C ASN A 112 -1.78 -14.54 -10.42
N PRO A 113 -1.27 -14.26 -11.63
CA PRO A 113 -1.43 -15.14 -12.77
C PRO A 113 -0.78 -16.51 -12.51
N GLY A 114 -1.50 -17.57 -12.87
CA GLY A 114 -1.02 -18.95 -12.75
C GLY A 114 -1.06 -19.55 -11.34
N MET A 115 -1.58 -18.85 -10.34
CA MET A 115 -1.66 -19.34 -8.96
C MET A 115 -3.04 -19.10 -8.35
N GLY A 116 -3.64 -20.16 -7.80
CA GLY A 116 -4.84 -20.11 -6.99
C GLY A 116 -6.02 -19.38 -7.63
N LEU A 117 -6.49 -18.33 -6.96
CA LEU A 117 -7.69 -17.57 -7.37
C LEU A 117 -7.43 -16.52 -8.46
N GLY A 118 -6.21 -16.44 -9.01
CA GLY A 118 -5.82 -15.41 -9.98
C GLY A 118 -5.66 -14.00 -9.41
N VAL A 119 -5.96 -13.81 -8.11
CA VAL A 119 -5.78 -12.58 -7.34
C VAL A 119 -5.16 -12.90 -5.98
N ALA A 120 -4.44 -11.94 -5.42
CA ALA A 120 -3.87 -12.02 -4.08
C ALA A 120 -4.05 -10.70 -3.34
N LEU A 121 -4.09 -10.78 -2.03
CA LEU A 121 -4.10 -9.65 -1.11
C LEU A 121 -2.69 -9.47 -0.55
N LEU A 122 -2.06 -8.33 -0.79
CA LEU A 122 -0.73 -8.02 -0.30
C LEU A 122 -0.78 -6.99 0.83
N GLN A 123 -0.01 -7.23 1.88
CA GLN A 123 0.28 -6.28 2.93
C GLN A 123 1.77 -5.98 2.96
N GLY A 124 2.10 -4.71 3.17
CA GLY A 124 3.50 -4.31 3.26
C GLY A 124 3.69 -3.19 4.27
N TYR A 125 4.90 -3.10 4.78
CA TYR A 125 5.36 -2.00 5.61
C TYR A 125 6.84 -1.77 5.40
N GLY A 126 7.30 -0.62 5.86
CA GLY A 126 8.71 -0.25 5.80
C GLY A 126 8.92 1.18 6.23
N THR A 127 10.02 1.75 5.76
CA THR A 127 10.44 3.10 6.09
C THR A 127 10.70 3.94 4.84
N PHE A 128 10.63 5.26 5.00
CA PHE A 128 11.05 6.21 3.98
C PHE A 128 11.77 7.39 4.62
N GLY A 129 12.62 8.04 3.84
CA GLY A 129 13.34 9.25 4.24
C GLY A 129 13.07 10.38 3.27
N PHE A 130 12.90 11.60 3.78
CA PHE A 130 12.71 12.79 2.97
C PHE A 130 13.50 13.97 3.53
N GLN A 131 13.72 14.97 2.70
CA GLN A 131 14.41 16.20 3.03
C GLN A 131 13.72 17.39 2.37
N VAL A 132 13.70 18.54 3.02
CA VAL A 132 13.29 19.78 2.36
C VAL A 132 14.34 20.19 1.35
N SER A 133 13.95 20.38 0.10
CA SER A 133 14.84 20.80 -0.97
C SER A 133 14.61 22.27 -1.38
N ASP A 134 13.36 22.74 -1.28
CA ASP A 134 12.99 24.13 -1.52
C ASP A 134 12.20 24.65 -0.31
N PRO A 135 12.88 25.33 0.64
CA PRO A 135 12.24 25.86 1.85
C PRO A 135 11.12 26.86 1.57
N GLN A 136 11.29 27.73 0.56
CA GLN A 136 10.31 28.74 0.21
C GLN A 136 9.02 28.06 -0.31
N GLN A 137 9.16 27.13 -1.25
CA GLN A 137 8.03 26.38 -1.81
C GLN A 137 7.33 25.58 -0.72
N PHE A 138 8.08 24.90 0.16
CA PHE A 138 7.53 24.12 1.24
C PHE A 138 6.70 24.97 2.22
N VAL A 139 7.23 26.10 2.67
CA VAL A 139 6.51 27.01 3.57
C VAL A 139 5.26 27.56 2.92
N THR A 140 5.34 28.01 1.67
CA THR A 140 4.20 28.64 0.99
C THR A 140 3.09 27.67 0.64
N GLN A 141 3.41 26.43 0.28
CA GLN A 141 2.42 25.47 -0.21
C GLN A 141 1.91 24.49 0.85
N VAL A 142 2.72 24.21 1.88
CA VAL A 142 2.43 23.15 2.85
C VAL A 142 2.18 23.72 4.24
N VAL A 143 3.09 24.56 4.75
CA VAL A 143 3.06 25.04 6.13
C VAL A 143 2.06 26.17 6.32
N GLY A 144 2.04 27.13 5.38
CA GLY A 144 1.19 28.31 5.47
C GLY A 144 1.56 29.17 6.68
N THR A 145 0.56 29.50 7.52
CA THR A 145 0.73 30.40 8.70
C THR A 145 0.96 29.64 10.01
N THR A 146 1.18 28.33 9.98
CA THR A 146 1.39 27.51 11.16
C THR A 146 2.68 27.89 11.87
N GLY A 147 2.63 28.05 13.20
CA GLY A 147 3.80 28.47 14.00
C GLY A 147 4.88 27.39 14.09
N THR A 148 4.48 26.14 14.28
CA THR A 148 5.37 24.97 14.29
C THR A 148 4.79 23.89 13.41
N TYR A 149 5.60 23.30 12.54
CA TYR A 149 5.20 22.22 11.63
C TYR A 149 6.14 21.02 11.78
N ARG A 150 5.58 19.87 12.10
CA ARG A 150 6.34 18.66 12.44
C ARG A 150 6.19 17.55 11.39
N THR A 151 7.06 16.56 11.48
CA THR A 151 6.99 15.35 10.63
C THR A 151 5.64 14.65 10.71
N GLY A 152 5.02 14.60 11.92
CA GLY A 152 3.70 14.02 12.12
C GLY A 152 2.58 14.72 11.34
N ASP A 153 2.69 16.03 11.08
CA ASP A 153 1.66 16.81 10.39
C ASP A 153 1.57 16.45 8.90
N ILE A 154 2.71 16.09 8.29
CA ILE A 154 2.77 15.75 6.87
C ILE A 154 2.81 14.24 6.59
N GLN A 155 3.15 13.43 7.59
CA GLN A 155 3.39 11.99 7.43
C GLN A 155 2.24 11.27 6.73
N SER A 156 1.00 11.55 7.12
CA SER A 156 -0.18 10.91 6.52
C SER A 156 -0.32 11.22 5.03
N ARG A 157 -0.03 12.46 4.62
CA ARG A 157 -0.07 12.89 3.22
C ARG A 157 1.03 12.20 2.40
N LEU A 158 2.27 12.22 2.89
CA LEU A 158 3.40 11.57 2.21
C LEU A 158 3.19 10.05 2.09
N ARG A 159 2.72 9.40 3.16
CA ARG A 159 2.37 7.99 3.15
C ARG A 159 1.32 7.67 2.09
N SER A 160 0.25 8.44 2.00
CA SER A 160 -0.81 8.22 1.00
C SER A 160 -0.29 8.36 -0.43
N MET A 161 0.59 9.34 -0.69
CA MET A 161 1.24 9.52 -1.99
C MET A 161 2.11 8.31 -2.35
N LEU A 162 2.95 7.85 -1.41
CA LEU A 162 3.81 6.69 -1.61
C LEU A 162 3.03 5.39 -1.83
N LEU A 163 1.96 5.17 -1.04
CA LEU A 163 1.10 4.00 -1.20
C LEU A 163 0.38 3.99 -2.55
N SER A 164 -0.06 5.14 -3.04
CA SER A 164 -0.65 5.25 -4.38
C SER A 164 0.34 4.82 -5.47
N LYS A 165 1.61 5.27 -5.39
CA LYS A 165 2.66 4.86 -6.35
C LYS A 165 3.02 3.38 -6.21
N LEU A 166 3.03 2.87 -4.98
CA LEU A 166 3.26 1.45 -4.74
C LEU A 166 2.13 0.60 -5.34
N GLN A 167 0.86 0.98 -5.15
CA GLN A 167 -0.27 0.27 -5.73
C GLN A 167 -0.23 0.26 -7.26
N ASP A 168 0.09 1.40 -7.87
CA ASP A 168 0.25 1.54 -9.32
C ASP A 168 1.36 0.62 -9.85
N LEU A 169 2.53 0.65 -9.23
CA LEU A 169 3.67 -0.19 -9.60
C LEU A 169 3.40 -1.69 -9.40
N LEU A 170 2.73 -2.07 -8.32
CA LEU A 170 2.30 -3.44 -8.08
C LEU A 170 1.31 -3.90 -9.16
N GLY A 171 0.35 -3.04 -9.54
CA GLY A 171 -0.60 -3.34 -10.61
C GLY A 171 0.08 -3.59 -11.96
N GLU A 172 1.07 -2.76 -12.32
CA GLU A 172 1.87 -2.93 -13.53
C GLU A 172 2.70 -4.23 -13.49
N THR A 173 3.39 -4.47 -12.38
CA THR A 173 4.32 -5.62 -12.24
C THR A 173 3.55 -6.95 -12.20
N THR A 174 2.41 -7.00 -11.53
CA THR A 174 1.58 -8.23 -11.42
C THR A 174 0.82 -8.58 -12.71
N ALA A 175 0.83 -7.71 -13.71
CA ALA A 175 0.32 -8.09 -15.02
C ALA A 175 1.13 -9.23 -15.68
N ALA A 176 2.42 -9.35 -15.36
CA ALA A 176 3.35 -10.32 -15.95
C ALA A 176 3.98 -11.28 -14.92
N LYS A 177 3.99 -10.95 -13.64
CA LYS A 177 4.68 -11.69 -12.56
C LYS A 177 3.70 -12.12 -11.48
N ASN A 178 3.96 -13.26 -10.85
CA ASN A 178 3.19 -13.73 -9.69
C ASN A 178 3.68 -13.08 -8.38
N VAL A 179 2.93 -13.30 -7.30
CA VAL A 179 3.24 -12.71 -5.99
C VAL A 179 4.57 -13.18 -5.42
N MET A 180 4.98 -14.41 -5.68
CA MET A 180 6.28 -14.93 -5.20
C MET A 180 7.44 -14.23 -5.89
N ASP A 181 7.31 -13.91 -7.17
CA ASP A 181 8.30 -13.11 -7.91
C ASP A 181 8.39 -11.68 -7.37
N LEU A 182 7.27 -11.09 -6.92
CA LEU A 182 7.26 -9.75 -6.32
C LEU A 182 8.02 -9.68 -5.01
N ILE A 183 7.93 -10.71 -4.17
CA ILE A 183 8.67 -10.77 -2.91
C ILE A 183 10.18 -10.79 -3.16
N ALA A 184 10.61 -11.42 -4.26
CA ALA A 184 12.01 -11.40 -4.67
C ALA A 184 12.48 -10.03 -5.23
N LEU A 185 11.56 -9.17 -5.68
CA LEU A 185 11.82 -7.89 -6.33
C LEU A 185 11.55 -6.68 -5.43
N VAL A 186 11.53 -6.87 -4.12
CA VAL A 186 11.20 -5.81 -3.13
C VAL A 186 12.10 -4.58 -3.28
N GLU A 187 13.38 -4.78 -3.59
CA GLU A 187 14.35 -3.70 -3.75
C GLU A 187 14.08 -2.87 -5.03
N GLU A 188 13.80 -3.54 -6.14
CA GLU A 188 13.42 -2.88 -7.40
C GLU A 188 12.09 -2.15 -7.28
N LEU A 189 11.13 -2.73 -6.55
CA LEU A 189 9.85 -2.07 -6.26
C LEU A 189 10.08 -0.80 -5.44
N GLY A 190 10.94 -0.85 -4.43
CA GLY A 190 11.32 0.32 -3.63
C GLY A 190 11.93 1.43 -4.48
N ALA A 191 12.88 1.08 -5.35
CA ALA A 191 13.50 2.02 -6.28
C ALA A 191 12.48 2.60 -7.28
N GLY A 192 11.57 1.77 -7.79
CA GLY A 192 10.50 2.19 -8.69
C GLY A 192 9.52 3.18 -8.05
N VAL A 193 9.08 2.92 -6.82
CA VAL A 193 8.23 3.85 -6.06
C VAL A 193 8.94 5.18 -5.85
N ARG A 194 10.23 5.15 -5.45
CA ARG A 194 11.03 6.36 -5.28
C ARG A 194 11.09 7.18 -6.55
N ALA A 195 11.34 6.56 -7.70
CA ALA A 195 11.39 7.24 -8.98
C ALA A 195 10.04 7.88 -9.37
N LYS A 196 8.94 7.12 -9.23
CA LYS A 196 7.58 7.59 -9.56
C LYS A 196 7.08 8.71 -8.62
N ALA A 197 7.50 8.72 -7.35
CA ALA A 197 7.05 9.69 -6.36
C ALA A 197 7.87 10.99 -6.36
N GLN A 198 9.03 11.03 -7.02
CA GLN A 198 9.96 12.15 -6.93
C GLN A 198 9.37 13.49 -7.36
N ASP A 199 8.56 13.50 -8.41
CA ASP A 199 7.95 14.73 -8.92
C ASP A 199 6.85 15.26 -7.98
N ASP A 200 6.08 14.37 -7.37
CA ASP A 200 5.06 14.73 -6.38
C ASP A 200 5.71 15.33 -5.13
N PHE A 201 6.85 14.79 -4.68
CA PHE A 201 7.63 15.35 -3.58
C PHE A 201 8.22 16.73 -3.95
N LYS A 202 8.79 16.87 -5.14
CA LYS A 202 9.31 18.16 -5.63
C LYS A 202 8.24 19.23 -5.69
N ALA A 203 7.02 18.88 -6.09
CA ALA A 203 5.89 19.81 -6.10
C ALA A 203 5.55 20.38 -4.71
N LEU A 204 5.97 19.71 -3.64
CA LEU A 204 5.85 20.18 -2.26
C LEU A 204 7.11 20.88 -1.72
N GLY A 205 8.17 21.02 -2.52
CA GLY A 205 9.47 21.49 -2.08
C GLY A 205 10.28 20.45 -1.31
N LEU A 206 9.97 19.15 -1.48
CA LEU A 206 10.62 18.03 -0.82
C LEU A 206 11.41 17.18 -1.81
N THR A 207 12.33 16.40 -1.28
CA THR A 207 13.03 15.33 -2.01
C THR A 207 12.86 14.01 -1.25
N LEU A 208 12.39 12.98 -1.93
CA LEU A 208 12.34 11.62 -1.39
C LEU A 208 13.75 11.02 -1.49
N LYS A 209 14.41 10.81 -0.34
CA LYS A 209 15.78 10.28 -0.26
C LYS A 209 15.81 8.76 -0.35
N ALA A 210 14.93 8.11 0.39
CA ALA A 210 14.87 6.66 0.47
C ALA A 210 13.42 6.20 0.56
N PHE A 211 13.14 5.01 0.01
CA PHE A 211 11.90 4.28 0.25
C PHE A 211 12.26 2.80 0.32
N TYR A 212 12.09 2.21 1.49
CA TYR A 212 12.40 0.83 1.76
C TYR A 212 11.14 0.06 2.08
N ILE A 213 11.02 -1.12 1.48
CA ILE A 213 9.99 -2.11 1.78
C ILE A 213 10.65 -3.17 2.66
N GLU A 214 10.36 -3.16 3.95
CA GLU A 214 10.94 -4.12 4.89
C GLU A 214 10.23 -5.47 4.83
N SER A 215 8.94 -5.44 4.53
CA SER A 215 8.14 -6.65 4.36
C SER A 215 7.05 -6.41 3.32
N LEU A 216 6.91 -7.37 2.43
CA LEU A 216 5.78 -7.49 1.50
C LEU A 216 5.34 -8.94 1.53
N LYS A 217 4.15 -9.22 2.05
CA LYS A 217 3.65 -10.58 2.22
C LYS A 217 2.19 -10.68 1.83
N PRO A 218 1.72 -11.87 1.42
CA PRO A 218 0.30 -12.13 1.31
C PRO A 218 -0.40 -11.88 2.64
N SER A 219 -1.59 -11.28 2.58
CA SER A 219 -2.42 -11.11 3.78
C SER A 219 -2.96 -12.45 4.23
N ASP A 220 -2.97 -12.70 5.55
CA ASP A 220 -3.63 -13.86 6.16
C ASP A 220 -5.18 -13.78 6.06
N LYS A 221 -5.68 -12.64 5.61
CA LYS A 221 -7.10 -12.42 5.36
C LYS A 221 -7.53 -13.24 4.16
N SER A 222 -8.38 -14.19 4.46
CA SER A 222 -8.71 -15.35 3.66
C SER A 222 -9.52 -15.04 2.41
N ALA A 223 -9.72 -16.07 1.59
CA ALA A 223 -10.66 -16.15 0.49
C ALA A 223 -12.07 -15.60 0.81
N GLU A 224 -12.47 -15.56 2.09
CA GLU A 224 -13.73 -14.98 2.55
C GLU A 224 -13.83 -13.47 2.32
N GLU A 225 -12.74 -12.69 2.54
CA GLU A 225 -12.75 -11.24 2.24
C GLU A 225 -12.85 -10.98 0.74
N LEU A 226 -12.13 -11.76 -0.08
CA LEU A 226 -12.23 -11.66 -1.54
C LEU A 226 -13.64 -11.98 -2.03
N ARG A 227 -14.31 -12.96 -1.39
CA ARG A 227 -15.71 -13.28 -1.64
C ARG A 227 -16.65 -12.14 -1.25
N ALA A 228 -16.47 -11.56 -0.07
CA ALA A 228 -17.27 -10.44 0.42
C ALA A 228 -17.16 -9.21 -0.51
N MET A 229 -16.00 -9.05 -1.15
CA MET A 229 -15.74 -7.99 -2.16
C MET A 229 -16.25 -8.33 -3.57
N GLY A 230 -16.87 -9.51 -3.77
CA GLY A 230 -17.37 -9.95 -5.08
C GLY A 230 -16.29 -10.25 -6.12
N MET A 231 -15.06 -10.45 -5.69
CA MET A 231 -13.90 -10.65 -6.58
C MET A 231 -13.55 -12.12 -6.80
N LEU A 232 -14.30 -13.04 -6.20
CA LEU A 232 -14.12 -14.47 -6.40
C LEU A 232 -15.15 -15.01 -7.38
N ASP A 233 -14.66 -15.78 -8.36
CA ASP A 233 -15.48 -16.70 -9.09
C ASP A 233 -16.04 -17.75 -8.08
N VAL A 234 -17.37 -17.77 -7.94
CA VAL A 234 -18.08 -18.66 -7.02
C VAL A 234 -17.72 -20.11 -7.27
N ALA A 235 -17.46 -20.50 -8.52
CA ALA A 235 -17.07 -21.86 -8.90
C ALA A 235 -15.67 -22.22 -8.36
N ALA A 236 -14.70 -21.33 -8.51
CA ALA A 236 -13.33 -21.54 -7.99
C ALA A 236 -13.30 -21.58 -6.46
N TYR A 237 -14.12 -20.74 -5.80
CA TYR A 237 -14.25 -20.74 -4.34
C TYR A 237 -14.86 -22.04 -3.81
N THR A 238 -15.91 -22.55 -4.48
CA THR A 238 -16.56 -23.81 -4.09
C THR A 238 -15.60 -25.00 -4.22
N GLN A 239 -14.76 -25.02 -5.26
CA GLN A 239 -13.73 -26.05 -5.43
C GLN A 239 -12.67 -25.97 -4.32
N LEU A 240 -12.23 -24.76 -3.94
CA LEU A 240 -11.25 -24.58 -2.86
C LEU A 240 -11.82 -25.02 -1.51
N GLN A 241 -13.06 -24.66 -1.19
CA GLN A 241 -13.75 -25.11 0.01
C GLN A 241 -13.95 -26.63 0.05
N ALA A 242 -14.27 -27.24 -1.09
CA ALA A 242 -14.38 -28.69 -1.19
C ALA A 242 -13.03 -29.39 -0.95
N ALA A 243 -11.94 -28.83 -1.50
CA ALA A 243 -10.59 -29.37 -1.28
C ALA A 243 -10.12 -29.20 0.18
N ASP A 244 -10.40 -28.07 0.81
CA ASP A 244 -10.09 -27.84 2.24
C ASP A 244 -10.91 -28.74 3.15
N ALA A 245 -12.20 -28.93 2.89
CA ALA A 245 -13.07 -29.87 3.63
C ALA A 245 -12.58 -31.31 3.49
N MET A 246 -12.12 -31.72 2.30
CA MET A 246 -11.53 -33.05 2.11
C MET A 246 -10.21 -33.20 2.88
N ARG A 247 -9.38 -32.19 2.93
CA ARG A 247 -8.11 -32.18 3.67
C ARG A 247 -8.36 -32.25 5.18
N GLU A 248 -9.33 -31.50 5.68
CA GLU A 248 -9.73 -31.49 7.08
C GLU A 248 -10.36 -32.82 7.52
N ALA A 249 -11.19 -33.43 6.65
CA ALA A 249 -11.74 -34.76 6.85
C ALA A 249 -10.64 -35.85 6.87
N ALA A 250 -9.61 -35.71 6.02
CA ALA A 250 -8.47 -36.63 5.98
C ALA A 250 -7.53 -36.50 7.20
N GLN A 251 -7.50 -35.37 7.86
CA GLN A 251 -6.69 -35.12 9.06
C GLN A 251 -7.40 -35.49 10.36
N ASN A 252 -8.67 -35.85 10.32
CA ASN A 252 -9.46 -36.22 11.50
C ASN A 252 -9.48 -37.75 11.68
N PRO A 253 -8.69 -38.34 12.62
CA PRO A 253 -8.56 -39.77 12.77
C PRO A 253 -9.77 -40.45 13.44
N SER A 254 -10.79 -39.70 13.91
CA SER A 254 -12.01 -40.26 14.50
C SER A 254 -13.12 -40.39 13.47
N GLY A 255 -13.05 -41.42 12.68
CA GLY A 255 -13.87 -41.81 11.53
C GLY A 255 -15.37 -42.06 11.75
N GLY A 256 -16.06 -41.33 12.64
CA GLY A 256 -17.51 -41.53 12.86
C GLY A 256 -18.38 -40.36 12.38
N ALA A 257 -17.86 -39.11 12.42
CA ALA A 257 -18.63 -37.91 12.05
C ALA A 257 -18.46 -37.51 10.58
N GLY A 258 -17.40 -37.98 9.92
CA GLY A 258 -17.11 -37.62 8.51
C GLY A 258 -18.08 -38.29 7.50
N LEU A 259 -18.65 -39.42 7.82
CA LEU A 259 -19.51 -40.15 6.89
C LEU A 259 -20.91 -39.51 6.76
N THR A 260 -21.46 -38.94 7.83
CA THR A 260 -22.79 -38.33 7.82
C THR A 260 -22.77 -36.89 7.28
N ALA A 261 -21.70 -36.14 7.51
CA ALA A 261 -21.50 -34.81 6.89
C ALA A 261 -21.18 -34.92 5.39
N GLY A 262 -20.47 -35.98 4.97
CA GLY A 262 -20.15 -36.25 3.56
C GLY A 262 -21.38 -36.59 2.70
N ILE A 263 -22.38 -37.26 3.27
CA ILE A 263 -23.60 -37.61 2.52
C ILE A 263 -24.52 -36.40 2.32
N GLY A 264 -24.60 -35.49 3.29
CA GLY A 264 -25.42 -34.25 3.15
C GLY A 264 -24.86 -33.25 2.17
N ALA A 265 -23.53 -33.12 2.11
CA ALA A 265 -22.84 -32.24 1.14
C ALA A 265 -22.65 -32.91 -0.24
N GLY A 266 -22.59 -34.25 -0.29
CA GLY A 266 -22.33 -35.04 -1.50
C GLY A 266 -23.42 -34.94 -2.57
N LEU A 267 -24.68 -34.71 -2.20
CA LEU A 267 -25.79 -34.59 -3.16
C LEU A 267 -25.75 -33.28 -3.95
N GLY A 268 -25.15 -32.18 -3.39
CA GLY A 268 -24.96 -30.91 -4.12
C GLY A 268 -23.67 -30.89 -4.96
N ILE A 269 -22.61 -31.56 -4.48
CA ILE A 269 -21.28 -31.54 -5.12
C ILE A 269 -21.20 -32.61 -6.24
N GLY A 270 -21.94 -33.70 -6.13
CA GLY A 270 -21.99 -34.74 -7.15
C GLY A 270 -22.46 -34.25 -8.51
N ASN A 271 -23.41 -33.32 -8.55
CA ASN A 271 -23.88 -32.73 -9.81
C ASN A 271 -22.90 -31.73 -10.41
N VAL A 272 -22.09 -31.01 -9.60
CA VAL A 272 -21.08 -30.06 -10.08
C VAL A 272 -19.83 -30.81 -10.55
N LEU A 273 -19.44 -31.88 -9.86
CA LEU A 273 -18.28 -32.68 -10.24
C LEU A 273 -18.54 -33.52 -11.50
N SER A 274 -19.74 -34.06 -11.68
CA SER A 274 -20.13 -34.76 -12.91
C SER A 274 -20.19 -33.83 -14.10
N GLY A 275 -20.62 -32.56 -13.94
CA GLY A 275 -20.58 -31.54 -14.99
C GLY A 275 -19.15 -31.12 -15.38
N ALA A 276 -18.26 -30.97 -14.41
CA ALA A 276 -16.85 -30.61 -14.63
C ALA A 276 -16.05 -31.75 -15.30
N LEU A 277 -16.33 -33.03 -14.92
CA LEU A 277 -15.73 -34.20 -15.57
C LEU A 277 -16.23 -34.37 -17.02
N GLN A 278 -17.50 -34.08 -17.29
CA GLN A 278 -18.06 -34.17 -18.63
C GLN A 278 -17.51 -33.08 -19.58
N GLN A 279 -17.22 -31.91 -19.05
CA GLN A 279 -16.61 -30.81 -19.80
C GLN A 279 -15.10 -31.01 -20.04
N GLY A 280 -14.41 -31.67 -19.09
CA GLY A 280 -12.99 -32.06 -19.24
C GLY A 280 -12.77 -33.21 -20.24
N MET A 281 -13.76 -34.09 -20.42
CA MET A 281 -13.70 -35.19 -21.39
C MET A 281 -14.00 -34.77 -22.86
N GLN A 282 -14.66 -33.63 -23.07
CA GLN A 282 -14.93 -33.09 -24.41
C GLN A 282 -13.79 -32.29 -25.04
N SER A 283 -12.80 -31.86 -24.26
CA SER A 283 -11.68 -31.05 -24.75
C SER A 283 -10.34 -31.77 -24.91
N GLY A 284 -10.27 -33.09 -24.65
CA GLY A 284 -9.02 -33.86 -24.74
C GLY A 284 -9.15 -35.14 -25.53
N GLY A 285 -9.00 -35.05 -26.86
CA GLY A 285 -8.87 -36.21 -27.72
C GLY A 285 -7.47 -36.81 -27.68
N LYS A 286 -7.42 -38.16 -27.61
CA LYS A 286 -6.33 -39.09 -27.86
C LYS A 286 -5.26 -39.33 -26.80
N GLY A 287 -5.31 -40.53 -26.23
CA GLY A 287 -4.11 -41.25 -25.81
C GLY A 287 -4.25 -42.08 -24.54
N GLY A 288 -4.34 -43.38 -24.67
CA GLY A 288 -3.80 -44.36 -23.73
C GLY A 288 -4.73 -44.92 -22.68
N GLY A 289 -5.23 -46.14 -22.86
CA GLY A 289 -6.04 -46.90 -21.91
C GLY A 289 -5.29 -47.23 -20.62
N ALA A 290 -5.94 -46.89 -19.51
CA ALA A 290 -5.75 -47.56 -18.23
C ALA A 290 -7.09 -48.25 -17.91
N ALA A 291 -7.07 -49.53 -17.71
CA ALA A 291 -8.24 -50.33 -17.36
C ALA A 291 -8.83 -49.81 -16.02
N ALA A 292 -10.08 -49.36 -16.08
CA ALA A 292 -10.82 -48.99 -14.86
C ALA A 292 -10.93 -50.20 -13.94
N ALA A 293 -10.45 -50.09 -12.70
CA ALA A 293 -10.62 -51.10 -11.69
C ALA A 293 -12.13 -51.30 -11.45
N VAL A 294 -12.59 -52.53 -11.61
CA VAL A 294 -13.98 -52.91 -11.41
C VAL A 294 -14.28 -52.84 -9.90
N PRO A 295 -15.28 -52.07 -9.44
CA PRO A 295 -15.63 -52.07 -8.03
C PRO A 295 -16.17 -53.40 -7.57
N ASP A 296 -15.82 -53.84 -6.35
CA ASP A 296 -16.22 -55.13 -5.75
C ASP A 296 -17.74 -55.29 -5.55
N VAL A 297 -18.49 -54.21 -5.60
CA VAL A 297 -19.96 -54.18 -5.47
C VAL A 297 -20.52 -53.15 -6.46
N MET A 298 -21.54 -53.58 -7.21
CA MET A 298 -22.24 -52.75 -8.21
C MET A 298 -23.75 -52.81 -8.00
N THR A 299 -24.44 -51.73 -8.39
CA THR A 299 -25.92 -51.80 -8.49
C THR A 299 -26.33 -52.59 -9.74
N PRO A 300 -27.56 -53.13 -9.80
CA PRO A 300 -28.03 -53.84 -10.99
C PRO A 300 -27.93 -53.02 -12.27
N GLY A 301 -28.18 -51.71 -12.19
CA GLY A 301 -28.04 -50.80 -13.32
C GLY A 301 -26.58 -50.61 -13.78
N ASP A 302 -25.63 -50.49 -12.83
CA ASP A 302 -24.20 -50.39 -13.14
C ASP A 302 -23.66 -51.67 -13.75
N ALA A 303 -24.11 -52.84 -13.24
CA ALA A 303 -23.75 -54.12 -13.80
C ALA A 303 -24.32 -54.31 -15.20
N ALA A 304 -25.54 -53.88 -15.47
CA ALA A 304 -26.15 -53.87 -16.79
C ALA A 304 -25.34 -53.06 -17.80
N ALA A 305 -24.91 -51.82 -17.43
CA ALA A 305 -24.07 -50.97 -18.24
C ALA A 305 -22.67 -51.57 -18.51
N TYR A 306 -22.07 -52.20 -17.50
CA TYR A 306 -20.76 -52.86 -17.59
C TYR A 306 -20.79 -54.09 -18.48
N LEU A 307 -21.81 -54.92 -18.33
CA LEU A 307 -22.00 -56.18 -19.07
C LEU A 307 -22.65 -55.93 -20.45
N LYS A 308 -23.08 -54.69 -20.76
CA LYS A 308 -23.80 -54.31 -21.97
C LYS A 308 -25.06 -55.15 -22.23
N VAL A 309 -25.81 -55.43 -21.18
CA VAL A 309 -27.10 -56.13 -21.18
C VAL A 309 -28.19 -55.27 -20.56
N SER A 310 -29.44 -55.68 -20.64
CA SER A 310 -30.52 -54.95 -19.97
C SER A 310 -30.49 -55.15 -18.46
N GLU A 311 -31.03 -54.21 -17.66
CA GLU A 311 -31.14 -54.36 -16.21
C GLU A 311 -32.02 -55.54 -15.82
N GLU A 312 -33.04 -55.87 -16.64
CA GLU A 312 -33.91 -57.01 -16.45
C GLU A 312 -33.16 -58.35 -16.57
N ASP A 313 -32.19 -58.43 -17.49
CA ASP A 313 -31.34 -59.62 -17.68
C ASP A 313 -30.39 -59.79 -16.48
N VAL A 314 -29.87 -58.71 -15.91
CA VAL A 314 -29.02 -58.76 -14.72
C VAL A 314 -29.84 -59.26 -13.51
N VAL A 315 -31.06 -58.74 -13.33
CA VAL A 315 -31.96 -59.16 -12.26
C VAL A 315 -32.38 -60.64 -12.45
N ALA A 316 -32.62 -61.06 -13.68
CA ALA A 316 -32.90 -62.45 -14.00
C ALA A 316 -31.70 -63.38 -13.68
N ALA A 317 -30.49 -62.97 -13.97
CA ALA A 317 -29.25 -63.71 -13.68
C ALA A 317 -28.98 -63.80 -12.15
N ILE A 318 -29.35 -62.74 -11.38
CA ILE A 318 -29.29 -62.75 -9.91
C ILE A 318 -30.30 -63.75 -9.34
N ASN A 319 -31.56 -63.77 -9.84
CA ASN A 319 -32.59 -64.65 -9.42
C ASN A 319 -32.25 -66.09 -9.79
N ALA A 320 -31.60 -66.33 -10.92
CA ALA A 320 -31.10 -67.64 -11.34
C ALA A 320 -29.83 -68.11 -10.61
N LYS A 321 -29.33 -67.33 -9.61
CA LYS A 321 -28.09 -67.56 -8.84
C LYS A 321 -26.79 -67.59 -9.72
N GLN A 322 -26.80 -67.01 -10.90
CA GLN A 322 -25.65 -66.98 -11.77
C GLN A 322 -24.74 -65.79 -11.39
N LEU A 323 -25.30 -64.74 -10.74
CA LEU A 323 -24.57 -63.61 -10.14
C LEU A 323 -24.82 -63.59 -8.62
N LYS A 324 -23.77 -63.37 -7.83
CA LYS A 324 -23.88 -63.16 -6.40
C LYS A 324 -24.38 -61.73 -6.08
N ALA A 325 -25.56 -61.64 -5.53
CA ALA A 325 -26.10 -60.45 -4.89
C ALA A 325 -26.03 -60.53 -3.38
N LYS A 326 -25.84 -59.46 -2.68
CA LYS A 326 -25.76 -59.34 -1.23
C LYS A 326 -26.87 -58.43 -0.75
#